data_cfbd9eb5128505a481e6db049019ffb0
#
_entry.id   cfbd9eb5128505a481e6db049019ffb0
#
_cell.length_a   1.000
_cell.length_b   1.000
_cell.length_c   1.000
_cell.angle_alpha   90.00
_cell.angle_beta   90.00
_cell.angle_gamma   90.00
#
_symmetry.space_group_name_H-M   'P 1'
#
loop_
_entity.id
_entity.type
_entity.pdbx_description
1 polymer ?
#
loop_
_entity_poly.entity_id
_entity_poly.type
_entity_poly.pdbx_seq_one_letter_code
_entity_poly.pdbx_strand_id
1 'polypeptide(L)'
;MNVEIFVQNVKHFAALKGVSPTAACKESGVGTSFLPDVKRGRQPSIDKFERLASYLGTTVSELLGEADPGLGGPPQRYLVMRYNRLSLEGQDKLMTFLEYLVTEENKKNVSDSDTKGNK
;
A
#
# COMPACT_ATOMS: atom_id res chain seq x y z
N MET A 1 2.66 -19.05 3.81
CA MET A 1 2.83 -17.66 3.34
C MET A 1 3.03 -17.65 1.84
N ASN A 2 2.36 -16.74 1.16
CA ASN A 2 2.60 -16.56 -0.28
C ASN A 2 3.73 -15.56 -0.47
N VAL A 3 4.88 -16.06 -0.92
CA VAL A 3 6.09 -15.24 -1.06
C VAL A 3 5.89 -14.11 -2.06
N GLU A 4 5.22 -14.40 -3.18
CA GLU A 4 5.01 -13.37 -4.21
C GLU A 4 4.16 -12.22 -3.69
N ILE A 5 3.10 -12.54 -2.97
CA ILE A 5 2.24 -11.51 -2.39
C ILE A 5 3.03 -10.69 -1.39
N PHE A 6 3.80 -11.36 -0.52
CA PHE A 6 4.60 -10.65 0.46
C PHE A 6 5.58 -9.68 -0.19
N VAL A 7 6.32 -10.16 -1.19
CA VAL A 7 7.33 -9.33 -1.87
C VAL A 7 6.66 -8.14 -2.56
N GLN A 8 5.52 -8.38 -3.21
CA GLN A 8 4.81 -7.29 -3.87
C GLN A 8 4.32 -6.26 -2.88
N ASN A 9 3.81 -6.72 -1.73
CA ASN A 9 3.35 -5.79 -0.71
C ASN A 9 4.50 -4.95 -0.16
N VAL A 10 5.66 -5.57 0.07
CA VAL A 10 6.83 -4.82 0.53
C VAL A 10 7.21 -3.76 -0.49
N LYS A 11 7.25 -4.13 -1.77
CA LYS A 11 7.57 -3.17 -2.82
C LYS A 11 6.58 -2.02 -2.85
N HIS A 12 5.31 -2.34 -2.68
CA HIS A 12 4.27 -1.32 -2.73
C HIS A 12 4.38 -0.34 -1.58
N PHE A 13 4.50 -0.86 -0.35
CA PHE A 13 4.59 0.02 0.82
C PHE A 13 5.89 0.80 0.83
N ALA A 14 6.98 0.22 0.34
CA ALA A 14 8.25 0.94 0.23
C ALA A 14 8.11 2.10 -0.76
N ALA A 15 7.48 1.84 -1.92
CA ALA A 15 7.27 2.89 -2.90
C ALA A 15 6.43 4.03 -2.35
N LEU A 16 5.39 3.72 -1.58
CA LEU A 16 4.57 4.74 -0.96
C LEU A 16 5.36 5.57 0.05
N LYS A 17 6.35 4.97 0.69
CA LYS A 17 7.21 5.69 1.62
C LYS A 17 8.34 6.43 0.91
N GLY A 18 8.55 6.14 -0.38
CA GLY A 18 9.60 6.80 -1.15
C GLY A 18 10.96 6.14 -1.02
N VAL A 19 11.00 4.86 -0.67
CA VAL A 19 12.27 4.14 -0.54
C VAL A 19 12.22 2.86 -1.36
N SER A 20 13.40 2.30 -1.65
CA SER A 20 13.46 1.01 -2.33
C SER A 20 13.20 -0.10 -1.30
N PRO A 21 12.79 -1.29 -1.76
CA PRO A 21 12.63 -2.42 -0.83
C PRO A 21 13.93 -2.75 -0.10
N THR A 22 15.06 -2.64 -0.77
CA THR A 22 16.35 -2.91 -0.14
C THR A 22 16.63 -1.87 0.97
N ALA A 23 16.37 -0.61 0.69
CA ALA A 23 16.54 0.45 1.70
C ALA A 23 15.61 0.23 2.88
N ALA A 24 14.37 -0.19 2.61
CA ALA A 24 13.42 -0.47 3.68
C ALA A 24 13.94 -1.59 4.60
N CYS A 25 14.49 -2.64 4.02
CA CYS A 25 15.04 -3.74 4.81
C CYS A 25 16.25 -3.29 5.62
N LYS A 26 17.11 -2.48 5.01
CA LYS A 26 18.27 -1.98 5.71
C LYS A 26 17.88 -1.07 6.85
N GLU A 27 17.00 -0.11 6.59
CA GLU A 27 16.65 0.89 7.60
C GLU A 27 15.78 0.35 8.71
N SER A 28 14.99 -0.68 8.43
CA SER A 28 14.18 -1.31 9.46
C SER A 28 14.98 -2.23 10.36
N GLY A 29 16.22 -2.52 9.98
CA GLY A 29 17.09 -3.37 10.79
C GLY A 29 16.97 -4.86 10.48
N VAL A 30 16.18 -5.26 9.47
CA VAL A 30 16.06 -6.68 9.14
C VAL A 30 17.20 -7.13 8.23
N GLY A 31 17.88 -6.20 7.58
CA GLY A 31 19.06 -6.52 6.78
C GLY A 31 18.75 -6.70 5.31
N THR A 32 19.76 -6.47 4.47
CA THR A 32 19.59 -6.50 3.02
C THR A 32 19.40 -7.91 2.48
N SER A 33 19.73 -8.94 3.28
CA SER A 33 19.53 -10.33 2.85
C SER A 33 18.10 -10.82 3.11
N PHE A 34 17.29 -10.01 3.80
CA PHE A 34 15.95 -10.44 4.21
C PHE A 34 15.09 -10.86 3.02
N LEU A 35 14.90 -9.98 2.04
CA LEU A 35 14.07 -10.30 0.89
C LEU A 35 14.64 -11.42 0.02
N PRO A 36 15.95 -11.42 -0.31
CA PRO A 36 16.49 -12.57 -1.02
C PRO A 36 16.29 -13.88 -0.29
N ASP A 37 16.43 -13.88 1.03
CA ASP A 37 16.24 -15.10 1.82
C ASP A 37 14.78 -15.56 1.76
N VAL A 38 13.83 -14.63 1.89
CA VAL A 38 12.41 -14.96 1.80
C VAL A 38 12.10 -15.53 0.42
N LYS A 39 12.66 -14.94 -0.64
CA LYS A 39 12.44 -15.42 -2.00
C LYS A 39 12.97 -16.84 -2.20
N ARG A 40 13.99 -17.22 -1.45
CA ARG A 40 14.55 -18.57 -1.51
C ARG A 40 13.77 -19.56 -0.65
N GLY A 41 12.74 -19.12 0.03
CA GLY A 41 11.92 -19.98 0.87
C GLY A 41 12.33 -20.04 2.32
N ARG A 42 13.25 -19.19 2.75
CA ARG A 42 13.62 -19.14 4.16
C ARG A 42 12.51 -18.48 4.96
N GLN A 43 12.37 -18.92 6.20
CA GLN A 43 11.31 -18.41 7.07
C GLN A 43 11.93 -17.46 8.09
N PRO A 44 11.80 -16.14 7.92
CA PRO A 44 12.34 -15.20 8.92
C PRO A 44 11.55 -15.27 10.22
N SER A 45 12.12 -14.73 11.29
CA SER A 45 11.44 -14.68 12.57
C SER A 45 10.31 -13.65 12.50
N ILE A 46 9.32 -13.83 13.36
CA ILE A 46 8.20 -12.88 13.43
C ILE A 46 8.70 -11.48 13.80
N ASP A 47 9.77 -11.40 14.61
CA ASP A 47 10.35 -10.13 14.98
C ASP A 47 10.77 -9.32 13.75
N LYS A 48 11.40 -9.99 12.78
CA LYS A 48 11.83 -9.28 11.56
C LYS A 48 10.64 -8.81 10.75
N PHE A 49 9.58 -9.63 10.64
CA PHE A 49 8.36 -9.19 9.97
C PHE A 49 7.79 -7.96 10.67
N GLU A 50 7.77 -7.97 12.00
CA GLU A 50 7.21 -6.85 12.76
C GLU A 50 8.02 -5.58 12.58
N ARG A 51 9.34 -5.69 12.57
CA ARG A 51 10.20 -4.53 12.36
C ARG A 51 9.98 -3.90 10.99
N LEU A 52 9.91 -4.74 9.96
CA LEU A 52 9.71 -4.25 8.61
C LEU A 52 8.32 -3.61 8.48
N ALA A 53 7.30 -4.27 9.00
CA ALA A 53 5.94 -3.73 8.96
C ALA A 53 5.86 -2.39 9.66
N SER A 54 6.45 -2.29 10.85
CA SER A 54 6.45 -1.06 11.61
C SER A 54 7.14 0.07 10.86
N TYR A 55 8.28 -0.22 10.27
CA TYR A 55 9.00 0.77 9.48
C TYR A 55 8.16 1.25 8.30
N LEU A 56 7.48 0.33 7.63
CA LEU A 56 6.67 0.66 6.47
C LEU A 56 5.32 1.27 6.83
N GLY A 57 4.97 1.32 8.11
CA GLY A 57 3.72 1.90 8.54
C GLY A 57 2.52 1.00 8.32
N THR A 58 2.73 -0.30 8.31
CA THR A 58 1.68 -1.27 8.08
C THR A 58 1.72 -2.35 9.16
N THR A 59 0.97 -3.43 8.97
CA THR A 59 0.95 -4.55 9.90
C THR A 59 1.52 -5.79 9.20
N VAL A 60 1.93 -6.77 10.01
CA VAL A 60 2.41 -8.02 9.45
C VAL A 60 1.32 -8.68 8.63
N SER A 61 0.08 -8.68 9.13
CA SER A 61 -1.04 -9.28 8.39
C SER A 61 -1.21 -8.66 7.02
N GLU A 62 -1.06 -7.33 6.93
CA GLU A 62 -1.20 -6.67 5.64
C GLU A 62 -0.04 -7.01 4.71
N LEU A 63 1.19 -7.09 5.25
CA LEU A 63 2.31 -7.49 4.43
C LEU A 63 2.15 -8.91 3.89
N LEU A 64 1.58 -9.79 4.69
CA LEU A 64 1.37 -11.18 4.28
C LEU A 64 0.14 -11.36 3.41
N GLY A 65 -0.65 -10.32 3.21
CA GLY A 65 -1.85 -10.40 2.41
C GLY A 65 -3.02 -11.05 3.12
N GLU A 66 -2.98 -11.06 4.46
CA GLU A 66 -4.02 -11.69 5.27
C GLU A 66 -5.00 -10.67 5.85
N ALA A 67 -4.93 -9.43 5.40
CA ALA A 67 -5.82 -8.40 5.90
C ALA A 67 -7.25 -8.63 5.41
N ASP A 68 -8.18 -7.89 6.03
CA ASP A 68 -9.59 -7.99 5.70
C ASP A 68 -9.83 -7.79 4.21
N PRO A 69 -10.40 -8.77 3.51
CA PRO A 69 -10.63 -8.64 2.08
C PRO A 69 -11.57 -7.49 1.72
N GLY A 70 -12.34 -7.00 2.67
CA GLY A 70 -13.21 -5.86 2.42
C GLY A 70 -12.46 -4.56 2.19
N LEU A 71 -11.18 -4.50 2.53
CA LEU A 71 -10.39 -3.29 2.34
C LEU A 71 -9.71 -3.22 0.97
N GLY A 72 -9.82 -4.26 0.15
CA GLY A 72 -9.18 -4.27 -1.16
C GLY A 72 -7.73 -4.67 -1.10
N GLY A 73 -6.97 -4.29 -2.12
CA GLY A 73 -5.55 -4.62 -2.22
C GLY A 73 -4.67 -3.73 -1.35
N PRO A 74 -3.34 -3.93 -1.43
CA PRO A 74 -2.42 -3.13 -0.61
C PRO A 74 -2.57 -1.62 -0.76
N PRO A 75 -2.79 -1.06 -1.96
CA PRO A 75 -2.96 0.39 -2.05
C PRO A 75 -4.16 0.89 -1.25
N GLN A 76 -5.27 0.17 -1.31
CA GLN A 76 -6.47 0.57 -0.60
C GLN A 76 -6.28 0.47 0.91
N ARG A 77 -5.64 -0.61 1.36
CA ARG A 77 -5.39 -0.78 2.80
C ARG A 77 -4.47 0.29 3.34
N TYR A 78 -3.43 0.64 2.57
CA TYR A 78 -2.52 1.71 2.97
C TYR A 78 -3.29 3.03 3.10
N LEU A 79 -4.12 3.32 2.13
CA LEU A 79 -4.90 4.55 2.14
C LEU A 79 -5.79 4.63 3.37
N VAL A 80 -6.49 3.54 3.70
CA VAL A 80 -7.36 3.52 4.86
C VAL A 80 -6.56 3.74 6.14
N MET A 81 -5.41 3.08 6.27
CA MET A 81 -4.58 3.24 7.46
C MET A 81 -4.10 4.67 7.64
N ARG A 82 -3.62 5.27 6.56
CA ARG A 82 -3.11 6.64 6.65
C ARG A 82 -4.24 7.63 6.91
N TYR A 83 -5.38 7.39 6.28
CA TYR A 83 -6.55 8.23 6.50
C TYR A 83 -6.92 8.23 7.99
N ASN A 84 -6.94 7.04 8.61
CA ASN A 84 -7.33 6.93 10.02
C ASN A 84 -6.36 7.63 10.95
N ARG A 85 -5.14 7.86 10.52
CA ARG A 85 -4.12 8.53 11.33
C ARG A 85 -4.08 10.03 11.13
N LEU A 86 -4.80 10.55 10.13
CA LEU A 86 -4.84 11.98 9.91
C LEU A 86 -5.72 12.66 10.95
N SER A 87 -5.44 13.95 11.20
CA SER A 87 -6.34 14.78 11.99
C SER A 87 -7.65 14.94 11.23
N LEU A 88 -8.68 15.41 11.90
CA LEU A 88 -9.96 15.67 11.24
C LEU A 88 -9.79 16.63 10.09
N GLU A 89 -8.97 17.65 10.26
CA GLU A 89 -8.69 18.59 9.18
C GLU A 89 -8.01 17.91 8.01
N GLY A 90 -7.05 17.03 8.28
CA GLY A 90 -6.36 16.30 7.22
C GLY A 90 -7.28 15.35 6.48
N GLN A 91 -8.17 14.69 7.22
CA GLN A 91 -9.15 13.81 6.61
C GLN A 91 -10.09 14.57 5.69
N ASP A 92 -10.51 15.75 6.13
CA ASP A 92 -11.40 16.59 5.33
C ASP A 92 -10.72 17.04 4.05
N LYS A 93 -9.46 17.47 4.15
CA LYS A 93 -8.70 17.88 2.97
C LYS A 93 -8.52 16.73 1.98
N LEU A 94 -8.25 15.55 2.51
CA LEU A 94 -8.08 14.37 1.64
C LEU A 94 -9.39 14.06 0.92
N MET A 95 -10.50 14.10 1.63
CA MET A 95 -11.79 13.83 1.00
C MET A 95 -12.13 14.88 -0.05
N THR A 96 -11.79 16.13 0.20
CA THR A 96 -12.01 17.19 -0.79
C THR A 96 -11.21 16.93 -2.06
N PHE A 97 -9.95 16.55 -1.89
CA PHE A 97 -9.09 16.24 -3.05
C PHE A 97 -9.61 15.01 -3.79
N LEU A 98 -10.07 14.01 -3.06
CA LEU A 98 -10.63 12.82 -3.68
C LEU A 98 -11.87 13.15 -4.50
N GLU A 99 -12.75 14.00 -3.96
CA GLU A 99 -13.93 14.42 -4.70
C GLU A 99 -13.55 15.18 -5.97
N TYR A 100 -12.51 16.00 -5.88
CA TYR A 100 -12.01 16.67 -7.07
C TYR A 100 -11.59 15.66 -8.13
N LEU A 101 -10.84 14.63 -7.74
CA LEU A 101 -10.38 13.62 -8.69
C LEU A 101 -11.54 12.83 -9.28
N VAL A 102 -12.51 12.48 -8.45
CA VAL A 102 -13.69 11.76 -8.92
C VAL A 102 -14.46 12.60 -9.94
N THR A 103 -14.60 13.90 -9.63
CA THR A 103 -15.30 14.80 -10.54
C THR A 103 -14.58 14.91 -11.88
N GLU A 104 -13.24 15.00 -11.85
CA GLU A 104 -12.47 15.06 -13.08
C GLU A 104 -12.62 13.80 -13.91
N GLU A 105 -12.60 12.65 -13.25
CA GLU A 105 -12.79 11.37 -13.97
C GLU A 105 -14.18 11.28 -14.55
N ASN A 106 -15.19 11.71 -13.81
CA ASN A 106 -16.56 11.67 -14.31
C ASN A 106 -16.77 12.60 -15.49
N LYS A 107 -16.15 13.78 -15.48
CA LYS A 107 -16.22 14.67 -16.61
C LYS A 107 -15.64 14.03 -17.86
N LYS A 108 -14.51 13.38 -17.69
CA LYS A 108 -13.84 12.70 -18.78
C LYS A 108 -14.72 11.58 -19.35
N ASN A 109 -15.29 10.78 -18.45
CA ASN A 109 -16.15 9.69 -18.85
C ASN A 109 -17.43 10.17 -19.53
N VAL A 110 -18.02 11.23 -19.01
CA VAL A 110 -19.23 11.80 -19.59
C VAL A 110 -18.93 12.35 -20.97
N SER A 111 -17.81 13.05 -21.12
CA SER A 111 -17.43 13.56 -22.43
C SER A 111 -17.26 12.43 -23.43
N ASP A 112 -16.59 11.36 -23.03
CA ASP A 112 -16.42 10.21 -23.90
C ASP A 112 -17.77 9.58 -24.25
N SER A 113 -18.63 9.45 -23.25
CA SER A 113 -19.96 8.88 -23.48
C SER A 113 -20.78 9.74 -24.41
N ASP A 114 -20.74 11.05 -24.21
CA ASP A 114 -21.46 11.95 -25.09
C ASP A 114 -20.98 11.84 -26.51
N THR A 115 -19.68 11.78 -26.67
CA THR A 115 -19.10 11.65 -28.01
C THR A 115 -19.55 10.38 -28.69
N LYS A 116 -19.66 9.30 -27.92
CA LYS A 116 -20.05 8.04 -28.49
C LYS A 116 -21.55 7.90 -28.61
N GLY A 117 -22.23 8.32 -27.57
CA GLY A 117 -23.64 7.99 -27.45
C GLY A 117 -24.59 8.97 -28.02
N ASN A 118 -24.07 10.14 -28.21
CA ASN A 118 -24.97 11.08 -28.70
C ASN A 118 -25.14 11.04 -30.06
N LYS A 119 -25.24 10.37 -30.36
CA LYS A 119 -25.41 10.31 -31.54
C LYS A 119 -26.46 10.11 -31.93
#